data_44e0748f528467342109d1efcd04568d
#
_entry.id   44e0748f528467342109d1efcd04568d
#
_cell.length_a   1.000
_cell.length_b   1.000
_cell.length_c   1.000
_cell.angle_alpha   90.00
_cell.angle_beta   90.00
_cell.angle_gamma   90.00
#
_symmetry.space_group_name_H-M   'P 1'
#
loop_
_entity.id
_entity.type
_entity.pdbx_description
1 polymer ?
#
loop_
_entity_poly.entity_id
_entity_poly.type
_entity_poly.pdbx_seq_one_letter_code
_entity_poly.pdbx_strand_id
1 'polypeptide(L)'
;AGCAFFFFVQLPLDAGADGIVVAMPEGPTGNRIELAGRYAAGCGQFSVPRAVMKAPDFAYGLFRAFWQQAGGTIGGGMRLGTLPADAKLLYSHESLTLAEVIRLVNKYSSNSMARALFLTMGAERNPGRPATTTAAREAVVDFLAQHGIAAPELVLENGSGLSRNERISVATMADVLLAAYRSQYMPEFAASL
;
A
#
# COMPACT_ATOMS: atom_id res chain seq x y z
N ALA A 1 -6.28 32.78 -7.34
CA ALA A 1 -6.21 31.69 -6.36
C ALA A 1 -6.24 30.39 -7.13
N GLY A 2 -5.13 29.68 -7.22
CA GLY A 2 -5.05 28.41 -7.94
C GLY A 2 -5.36 27.26 -7.01
N CYS A 3 -6.30 26.39 -7.38
CA CYS A 3 -6.50 25.10 -6.73
C CYS A 3 -5.36 24.17 -7.20
N ALA A 4 -4.28 24.09 -6.41
CA ALA A 4 -3.17 23.20 -6.73
C ALA A 4 -3.46 21.79 -6.22
N PHE A 5 -3.58 20.84 -7.14
CA PHE A 5 -3.66 19.40 -6.82
C PHE A 5 -2.26 18.80 -6.90
N PHE A 6 -1.77 18.32 -5.78
CA PHE A 6 -0.68 17.38 -5.76
C PHE A 6 -1.13 16.08 -5.09
N PHE A 7 -0.77 14.94 -5.68
CA PHE A 7 -1.13 13.57 -5.30
C PHE A 7 -0.58 13.12 -3.92
N PHE A 8 0.03 14.00 -3.20
CA PHE A 8 0.39 13.86 -1.80
C PHE A 8 -0.28 14.98 -1.05
N VAL A 9 -1.09 14.62 -0.07
CA VAL A 9 -1.65 15.59 0.85
C VAL A 9 -0.52 16.13 1.75
N GLN A 10 0.31 16.91 1.15
CA GLN A 10 0.86 18.08 1.77
C GLN A 10 -0.09 19.19 1.34
N LEU A 11 -1.10 19.45 2.14
CA LEU A 11 -1.83 20.71 2.06
C LEU A 11 -0.77 21.78 2.18
N PRO A 12 -0.70 22.74 1.24
CA PRO A 12 0.28 23.82 1.35
C PRO A 12 -0.01 24.56 2.64
N LEU A 13 0.81 24.33 3.64
CA LEU A 13 0.80 25.06 4.91
C LEU A 13 1.18 26.53 4.72
N ASP A 14 1.59 26.92 3.50
CA ASP A 14 2.13 28.25 3.20
C ASP A 14 1.31 29.11 2.24
N ALA A 15 0.19 28.64 1.75
CA ALA A 15 -0.71 29.55 1.02
C ALA A 15 -1.52 30.34 2.05
N GLY A 16 -0.98 31.43 2.53
CA GLY A 16 -1.54 32.34 3.48
C GLY A 16 -3.03 32.17 3.76
N ALA A 17 -3.37 31.67 4.92
CA ALA A 17 -4.67 31.62 5.58
C ALA A 17 -5.80 30.76 5.00
N ASP A 18 -5.68 30.10 3.84
CA ASP A 18 -6.81 29.46 3.17
C ASP A 18 -6.64 27.94 2.94
N GLY A 19 -5.88 27.24 3.78
CA GLY A 19 -5.72 25.79 3.73
C GLY A 19 -6.63 25.05 4.72
N ILE A 20 -7.07 23.84 4.37
CA ILE A 20 -7.73 22.93 5.32
C ILE A 20 -6.65 22.09 6.02
N VAL A 21 -6.59 22.18 7.34
CA VAL A 21 -5.76 21.31 8.18
C VAL A 21 -6.57 20.10 8.58
N VAL A 22 -6.05 18.90 8.29
CA VAL A 22 -6.62 17.65 8.76
C VAL A 22 -5.74 17.14 9.89
N ALA A 23 -6.20 17.25 11.12
CA ALA A 23 -5.54 16.70 12.28
C ALA A 23 -6.22 15.39 12.72
N MET A 24 -5.42 14.38 13.04
CA MET A 24 -5.89 13.16 13.70
C MET A 24 -5.30 13.17 15.11
N PRO A 25 -6.13 13.40 16.13
CA PRO A 25 -5.62 13.39 17.49
C PRO A 25 -5.12 11.99 17.85
N GLU A 26 -3.92 11.92 18.40
CA GLU A 26 -3.39 10.71 19.02
C GLU A 26 -4.21 10.39 20.27
N GLY A 27 -5.05 9.37 20.21
CA GLY A 27 -5.88 8.93 21.32
C GLY A 27 -6.31 7.48 21.20
N PRO A 28 -6.73 6.84 22.30
CA PRO A 28 -7.12 5.44 22.31
C PRO A 28 -8.34 5.10 21.43
N THR A 29 -9.06 6.11 20.96
CA THR A 29 -10.27 5.96 20.14
C THR A 29 -10.13 6.49 18.72
N GLY A 30 -8.94 6.68 18.21
CA GLY A 30 -8.48 7.05 16.84
C GLY A 30 -9.44 7.28 15.66
N ASN A 31 -10.72 7.54 15.92
CA ASN A 31 -11.79 7.68 14.94
C ASN A 31 -12.33 9.12 14.82
N ARG A 32 -11.62 10.09 15.38
CA ARG A 32 -11.98 11.52 15.28
C ARG A 32 -11.06 12.20 14.27
N ILE A 33 -11.65 12.85 13.29
CA ILE A 33 -10.97 13.73 12.33
C ILE A 33 -11.37 15.16 12.68
N GLU A 34 -10.38 16.03 12.87
CA GLU A 34 -10.59 17.47 13.02
C GLU A 34 -10.21 18.16 11.70
N LEU A 35 -11.13 18.89 11.14
CA LEU A 35 -10.93 19.69 9.95
C LEU A 35 -10.97 21.16 10.36
N ALA A 36 -9.92 21.91 10.03
CA ALA A 36 -9.84 23.34 10.26
C ALA A 36 -9.29 24.04 9.02
N GLY A 37 -9.73 25.28 8.78
CA GLY A 37 -9.27 26.07 7.64
C GLY A 37 -10.40 26.60 6.79
N ARG A 38 -10.04 27.15 5.62
CA ARG A 38 -10.97 27.71 4.64
C ARG A 38 -10.82 26.97 3.32
N TYR A 39 -11.94 26.69 2.69
CA TYR A 39 -12.00 26.10 1.36
C TYR A 39 -12.82 27.00 0.44
N ALA A 40 -12.22 27.43 -0.67
CA ALA A 40 -12.89 28.29 -1.61
C ALA A 40 -14.00 27.55 -2.35
N ALA A 41 -15.24 28.08 -2.33
CA ALA A 41 -16.41 27.46 -2.97
C ALA A 41 -16.20 27.19 -4.47
N GLY A 42 -15.39 28.04 -5.14
CA GLY A 42 -15.07 27.88 -6.57
C GLY A 42 -14.13 26.69 -6.88
N CYS A 43 -13.57 26.02 -5.86
CA CYS A 43 -12.71 24.83 -6.08
C CYS A 43 -13.51 23.53 -6.25
N GLY A 44 -14.84 23.56 -6.17
CA GLY A 44 -15.69 22.40 -6.36
C GLY A 44 -15.56 21.37 -5.24
N GLN A 45 -15.93 20.14 -5.50
CA GLN A 45 -15.84 19.03 -4.56
C GLN A 45 -14.61 18.15 -4.86
N PHE A 46 -13.83 17.80 -3.84
CA PHE A 46 -12.80 16.80 -3.96
C PHE A 46 -12.78 15.88 -2.74
N SER A 47 -12.27 14.66 -2.94
CA SER A 47 -12.17 13.65 -1.89
C SER A 47 -10.74 13.48 -1.43
N VAL A 48 -10.55 13.46 -0.12
CA VAL A 48 -9.23 13.25 0.50
C VAL A 48 -9.28 11.93 1.29
N PRO A 49 -8.82 10.82 0.71
CA PRO A 49 -8.77 9.56 1.44
C PRO A 49 -7.76 9.64 2.59
N ARG A 50 -8.17 9.21 3.77
CA ARG A 50 -7.36 9.15 4.98
C ARG A 50 -7.61 7.86 5.73
N ALA A 51 -6.53 7.23 6.20
CA ALA A 51 -6.63 6.14 7.16
C ALA A 51 -6.81 6.76 8.56
N VAL A 52 -8.00 6.64 9.12
CA VAL A 52 -8.36 7.25 10.41
C VAL A 52 -8.40 6.24 11.54
N MET A 53 -8.23 4.97 11.26
CA MET A 53 -8.25 3.88 12.24
C MET A 53 -6.99 3.03 12.10
N LYS A 54 -6.56 2.41 13.18
CA LYS A 54 -5.54 1.36 13.12
C LYS A 54 -6.10 0.17 12.35
N ALA A 55 -5.26 -0.54 11.60
CA ALA A 55 -5.69 -1.65 10.76
C ALA A 55 -6.51 -2.73 11.50
N PRO A 56 -6.15 -3.16 12.73
CA PRO A 56 -6.96 -4.12 13.46
C PRO A 56 -8.36 -3.60 13.83
N ASP A 57 -8.45 -2.34 14.26
CA ASP A 57 -9.72 -1.70 14.64
C ASP A 57 -10.64 -1.56 13.43
N PHE A 58 -10.06 -1.19 12.28
CA PHE A 58 -10.78 -1.10 11.02
C PHE A 58 -11.31 -2.47 10.59
N ALA A 59 -10.46 -3.51 10.61
CA ALA A 59 -10.84 -4.87 10.23
C ALA A 59 -11.97 -5.41 11.12
N TYR A 60 -11.86 -5.22 12.44
CA TYR A 60 -12.91 -5.62 13.37
C TYR A 60 -14.21 -4.83 13.16
N GLY A 61 -14.11 -3.51 12.98
CA GLY A 61 -15.27 -2.65 12.73
C GLY A 61 -16.01 -3.04 11.46
N LEU A 62 -15.28 -3.32 10.39
CA LEU A 62 -15.83 -3.76 9.11
C LEU A 62 -16.51 -5.13 9.24
N PHE A 63 -15.83 -6.10 9.85
CA PHE A 63 -16.39 -7.42 10.11
C PHE A 63 -17.67 -7.32 10.94
N ARG A 64 -17.65 -6.56 12.03
CA ARG A 64 -18.81 -6.35 12.90
C ARG A 64 -19.99 -5.75 12.14
N ALA A 65 -19.75 -4.75 11.30
CA ALA A 65 -20.77 -4.08 10.52
C ALA A 65 -21.46 -5.07 9.55
N PHE A 66 -20.69 -5.83 8.79
CA PHE A 66 -21.25 -6.84 7.88
C PHE A 66 -21.94 -7.97 8.61
N TRP A 67 -21.41 -8.42 9.75
CA TRP A 67 -22.02 -9.45 10.58
C TRP A 67 -23.41 -9.01 11.10
N GLN A 68 -23.48 -7.77 11.59
CA GLN A 68 -24.76 -7.20 12.04
C GLN A 68 -25.75 -6.99 10.90
N GLN A 69 -25.29 -6.55 9.73
CA GLN A 69 -26.11 -6.41 8.53
C GLN A 69 -26.69 -7.76 8.07
N ALA A 70 -25.93 -8.85 8.25
CA ALA A 70 -26.38 -10.21 7.99
C ALA A 70 -27.30 -10.80 9.11
N GLY A 71 -27.66 -10.01 10.14
CA GLY A 71 -28.52 -10.43 11.25
C GLY A 71 -27.77 -11.07 12.41
N GLY A 72 -26.44 -11.11 12.38
CA GLY A 72 -25.62 -11.67 13.44
C GLY A 72 -25.43 -10.70 14.61
N THR A 73 -25.05 -11.23 15.78
CA THR A 73 -24.74 -10.45 16.99
C THR A 73 -23.34 -10.77 17.50
N ILE A 74 -22.65 -9.77 18.05
CA ILE A 74 -21.35 -9.92 18.68
C ILE A 74 -21.45 -9.27 20.06
N GLY A 75 -21.28 -10.09 21.12
CA GLY A 75 -21.40 -9.63 22.52
C GLY A 75 -20.09 -9.12 23.13
N GLY A 76 -18.97 -9.23 22.43
CA GLY A 76 -17.65 -8.85 22.92
C GLY A 76 -16.95 -7.77 22.12
N GLY A 77 -15.76 -7.37 22.60
CA GLY A 77 -14.85 -6.45 21.90
C GLY A 77 -13.73 -7.19 21.20
N MET A 78 -12.90 -6.42 20.48
CA MET A 78 -11.68 -6.91 19.84
C MET A 78 -10.54 -7.04 20.86
N ARG A 79 -9.73 -8.08 20.72
CA ARG A 79 -8.41 -8.20 21.34
C ARG A 79 -7.40 -8.73 20.34
N LEU A 80 -6.17 -8.25 20.44
CA LEU A 80 -5.06 -8.84 19.70
C LEU A 80 -4.50 -10.04 20.46
N GLY A 81 -4.11 -11.08 19.75
CA GLY A 81 -3.55 -12.29 20.34
C GLY A 81 -3.02 -13.23 19.27
N THR A 82 -2.43 -14.32 19.70
CA THR A 82 -2.03 -15.43 18.83
C THR A 82 -3.22 -16.34 18.55
N LEU A 83 -3.25 -16.94 17.36
CA LEU A 83 -4.24 -17.93 17.01
C LEU A 83 -4.08 -19.16 17.92
N PRO A 84 -5.14 -19.61 18.61
CA PRO A 84 -5.09 -20.84 19.40
C PRO A 84 -4.76 -22.06 18.51
N ALA A 85 -4.01 -23.02 19.06
CA ALA A 85 -3.61 -24.20 18.31
C ALA A 85 -4.79 -25.11 17.90
N ASP A 86 -5.89 -25.03 18.62
CA ASP A 86 -7.15 -25.77 18.39
C ASP A 86 -8.17 -24.98 17.58
N ALA A 87 -7.80 -23.81 17.06
CA ALA A 87 -8.68 -23.00 16.24
C ALA A 87 -9.08 -23.75 14.96
N LYS A 88 -10.39 -23.72 14.65
CA LYS A 88 -10.94 -24.34 13.45
C LYS A 88 -11.12 -23.29 12.36
N LEU A 89 -10.69 -23.63 11.15
CA LEU A 89 -10.98 -22.82 9.97
C LEU A 89 -12.48 -22.87 9.68
N LEU A 90 -13.14 -21.73 9.68
CA LEU A 90 -14.56 -21.62 9.39
C LEU A 90 -14.81 -21.29 7.92
N TYR A 91 -13.99 -20.43 7.35
CA TYR A 91 -14.14 -19.96 5.97
C TYR A 91 -12.79 -19.51 5.42
N SER A 92 -12.56 -19.75 4.14
CA SER A 92 -11.42 -19.23 3.39
C SER A 92 -11.93 -18.42 2.20
N HIS A 93 -11.41 -17.23 2.02
CA HIS A 93 -11.69 -16.38 0.87
C HIS A 93 -10.42 -16.25 0.02
N GLU A 94 -10.57 -16.51 -1.26
CA GLU A 94 -9.49 -16.31 -2.23
C GLU A 94 -9.62 -14.91 -2.84
N SER A 95 -8.52 -14.19 -2.88
CA SER A 95 -8.44 -12.88 -3.55
C SER A 95 -8.34 -13.04 -5.07
N LEU A 96 -8.27 -11.94 -5.79
CA LEU A 96 -7.83 -11.92 -7.18
C LEU A 96 -6.45 -12.57 -7.31
N THR A 97 -6.15 -13.10 -8.49
CA THR A 97 -4.81 -13.61 -8.80
C THR A 97 -3.75 -12.52 -8.65
N LEU A 98 -2.50 -12.91 -8.37
CA LEU A 98 -1.41 -11.96 -8.22
C LEU A 98 -1.22 -11.11 -9.49
N ALA A 99 -1.39 -11.69 -10.67
CA ALA A 99 -1.30 -10.97 -11.94
C ALA A 99 -2.36 -9.86 -12.06
N GLU A 100 -3.60 -10.13 -11.66
CA GLU A 100 -4.68 -9.14 -11.64
C GLU A 100 -4.41 -8.04 -10.62
N VAL A 101 -3.91 -8.42 -9.42
CA VAL A 101 -3.54 -7.44 -8.38
C VAL A 101 -2.43 -6.53 -8.89
N ILE A 102 -1.36 -7.05 -9.50
CA ILE A 102 -0.25 -6.27 -10.06
C ILE A 102 -0.77 -5.30 -11.14
N ARG A 103 -1.64 -5.77 -12.03
CA ARG A 103 -2.26 -4.91 -13.04
C ARG A 103 -3.01 -3.75 -12.42
N LEU A 104 -3.80 -3.98 -11.38
CA LEU A 104 -4.54 -2.92 -10.69
C LEU A 104 -3.59 -1.96 -9.94
N VAL A 105 -2.54 -2.49 -9.31
CA VAL A 105 -1.51 -1.69 -8.63
C VAL A 105 -0.88 -0.70 -9.59
N ASN A 106 -0.47 -1.16 -10.77
CA ASN A 106 0.18 -0.33 -11.78
C ASN A 106 -0.80 0.66 -12.43
N LYS A 107 -1.99 0.20 -12.87
CA LYS A 107 -2.99 1.06 -13.52
C LYS A 107 -3.51 2.18 -12.62
N TYR A 108 -3.68 1.91 -11.33
CA TYR A 108 -4.19 2.90 -10.37
C TYR A 108 -3.08 3.52 -9.51
N SER A 109 -1.81 3.23 -9.79
CA SER A 109 -0.65 3.75 -9.05
C SER A 109 -0.81 3.59 -7.54
N SER A 110 -1.19 2.41 -7.08
CA SER A 110 -1.41 2.16 -5.66
C SER A 110 -0.09 1.94 -4.92
N ASN A 111 0.49 3.01 -4.40
CA ASN A 111 1.77 3.00 -3.68
C ASN A 111 1.76 2.10 -2.43
N SER A 112 0.65 2.05 -1.71
CA SER A 112 0.50 1.19 -0.54
C SER A 112 0.51 -0.29 -0.90
N MET A 113 -0.15 -0.67 -2.00
CA MET A 113 -0.14 -2.05 -2.48
C MET A 113 1.22 -2.43 -3.09
N ALA A 114 1.87 -1.53 -3.83
CA ALA A 114 3.23 -1.74 -4.33
C ALA A 114 4.22 -2.00 -3.18
N ARG A 115 4.14 -1.21 -2.10
CA ARG A 115 4.91 -1.45 -0.88
C ARG A 115 4.57 -2.80 -0.22
N ALA A 116 3.30 -3.18 -0.17
CA ALA A 116 2.89 -4.48 0.39
C ALA A 116 3.47 -5.63 -0.43
N LEU A 117 3.41 -5.58 -1.76
CA LEU A 117 4.03 -6.57 -2.66
C LEU A 117 5.55 -6.66 -2.43
N PHE A 118 6.23 -5.52 -2.34
CA PHE A 118 7.67 -5.49 -2.05
C PHE A 118 7.99 -6.17 -0.71
N LEU A 119 7.25 -5.88 0.35
CA LEU A 119 7.43 -6.54 1.65
C LEU A 119 7.11 -8.03 1.59
N THR A 120 6.11 -8.45 0.81
CA THR A 120 5.78 -9.86 0.60
C THR A 120 6.95 -10.62 -0.01
N MET A 121 7.66 -10.05 -0.99
CA MET A 121 8.88 -10.66 -1.53
C MET A 121 9.94 -10.90 -0.44
N GLY A 122 10.07 -9.96 0.50
CA GLY A 122 10.98 -10.12 1.65
C GLY A 122 10.51 -11.19 2.66
N ALA A 123 9.21 -11.33 2.85
CA ALA A 123 8.63 -12.37 3.71
C ALA A 123 8.83 -13.77 3.12
N GLU A 124 8.58 -13.94 1.82
CA GLU A 124 8.76 -15.20 1.09
C GLU A 124 10.24 -15.64 1.09
N ARG A 125 11.18 -14.67 1.01
CA ARG A 125 12.61 -14.96 1.14
C ARG A 125 12.98 -15.53 2.52
N ASN A 126 12.32 -15.06 3.58
CA ASN A 126 12.61 -15.41 4.97
C ASN A 126 11.36 -15.94 5.70
N PRO A 127 10.86 -17.14 5.37
CA PRO A 127 9.66 -17.68 5.99
C PRO A 127 9.78 -17.73 7.52
N GLY A 128 8.71 -17.32 8.21
CA GLY A 128 8.65 -17.33 9.69
C GLY A 128 9.33 -16.14 10.36
N ARG A 129 9.85 -15.17 9.60
CA ARG A 129 10.40 -13.90 10.12
C ARG A 129 9.54 -12.72 9.68
N PRO A 130 9.53 -11.61 10.44
CA PRO A 130 8.85 -10.40 9.99
C PRO A 130 9.40 -9.89 8.65
N ALA A 131 8.52 -9.45 7.77
CA ALA A 131 8.90 -8.82 6.52
C ALA A 131 9.67 -7.52 6.77
N THR A 132 10.81 -7.36 6.11
CA THR A 132 11.63 -6.14 6.18
C THR A 132 11.95 -5.62 4.79
N THR A 133 12.15 -4.31 4.66
CA THR A 133 12.58 -3.71 3.39
C THR A 133 13.97 -4.18 2.96
N THR A 134 14.82 -4.54 3.90
CA THR A 134 16.14 -5.13 3.61
C THR A 134 16.00 -6.49 2.92
N ALA A 135 15.21 -7.41 3.51
CA ALA A 135 14.96 -8.72 2.91
C ALA A 135 14.26 -8.61 1.54
N ALA A 136 13.36 -7.64 1.39
CA ALA A 136 12.70 -7.37 0.12
C ALA A 136 13.67 -6.88 -0.96
N ARG A 137 14.58 -5.97 -0.60
CA ARG A 137 15.64 -5.49 -1.50
C ARG A 137 16.55 -6.63 -1.94
N GLU A 138 16.99 -7.45 -1.00
CA GLU A 138 17.81 -8.63 -1.29
C GLU A 138 17.08 -9.59 -2.23
N ALA A 139 15.78 -9.83 -2.03
CA ALA A 139 14.99 -10.66 -2.91
C ALA A 139 14.97 -10.12 -4.36
N VAL A 140 14.82 -8.80 -4.52
CA VAL A 140 14.89 -8.17 -5.85
C VAL A 140 16.27 -8.30 -6.47
N VAL A 141 17.35 -8.02 -5.72
CA VAL A 141 18.72 -8.12 -6.22
C VAL A 141 19.05 -9.55 -6.65
N ASP A 142 18.68 -10.54 -5.86
CA ASP A 142 18.87 -11.95 -6.21
C ASP A 142 18.09 -12.35 -7.46
N PHE A 143 16.85 -11.89 -7.57
CA PHE A 143 16.03 -12.12 -8.76
C PHE A 143 16.71 -11.55 -10.03
N LEU A 144 17.21 -10.32 -9.96
CA LEU A 144 17.92 -9.71 -11.08
C LEU A 144 19.18 -10.49 -11.44
N ALA A 145 19.96 -10.88 -10.43
CA ALA A 145 21.19 -11.67 -10.65
C ALA A 145 20.88 -13.04 -11.29
N GLN A 146 19.81 -13.72 -10.88
CA GLN A 146 19.37 -14.98 -11.48
C GLN A 146 18.97 -14.82 -12.95
N HIS A 147 18.57 -13.63 -13.37
CA HIS A 147 18.25 -13.29 -14.76
C HIS A 147 19.43 -12.66 -15.51
N GLY A 148 20.65 -12.71 -14.93
CA GLY A 148 21.86 -12.17 -15.55
C GLY A 148 21.91 -10.63 -15.59
N ILE A 149 21.09 -9.95 -14.80
CA ILE A 149 21.00 -8.50 -14.73
C ILE A 149 21.86 -8.02 -13.55
N ALA A 150 22.99 -7.38 -13.82
CA ALA A 150 23.80 -6.72 -12.82
C ALA A 150 23.27 -5.31 -12.56
N ALA A 151 22.93 -5.00 -11.31
CA ALA A 151 22.38 -3.71 -10.92
C ALA A 151 23.09 -3.13 -9.68
N PRO A 152 24.41 -2.87 -9.75
CA PRO A 152 25.19 -2.41 -8.59
C PRO A 152 24.77 -1.02 -8.10
N GLU A 153 24.16 -0.20 -8.97
CA GLU A 153 23.68 1.13 -8.66
C GLU A 153 22.25 1.15 -8.10
N LEU A 154 21.55 0.00 -8.06
CA LEU A 154 20.16 -0.08 -7.67
C LEU A 154 19.97 0.28 -6.19
N VAL A 155 19.16 1.28 -5.94
CA VAL A 155 18.74 1.66 -4.59
C VAL A 155 17.22 1.53 -4.51
N LEU A 156 16.75 0.62 -3.67
CA LEU A 156 15.33 0.41 -3.34
C LEU A 156 15.11 0.67 -1.86
N GLU A 157 14.16 1.51 -1.51
CA GLU A 157 13.84 1.83 -0.12
C GLU A 157 12.53 1.21 0.34
N ASN A 158 11.47 1.42 -0.41
CA ASN A 158 10.13 1.06 0.05
C ASN A 158 9.24 0.38 -1.01
N GLY A 159 9.69 0.26 -2.24
CA GLY A 159 8.95 -0.36 -3.34
C GLY A 159 7.73 0.42 -3.84
N SER A 160 7.48 1.63 -3.33
CA SER A 160 6.34 2.45 -3.74
C SER A 160 6.69 3.53 -4.76
N GLY A 161 7.98 3.73 -5.04
CA GLY A 161 8.47 4.81 -5.92
C GLY A 161 8.39 6.20 -5.31
N LEU A 162 8.11 6.34 -4.02
CA LEU A 162 7.94 7.64 -3.35
C LEU A 162 9.18 8.13 -2.62
N SER A 163 10.27 7.40 -2.68
CA SER A 163 11.54 7.86 -2.13
C SER A 163 12.34 8.66 -3.16
N ARG A 164 13.00 9.72 -2.71
CA ARG A 164 13.94 10.51 -3.51
C ARG A 164 15.33 9.86 -3.61
N ASN A 165 15.57 8.83 -2.82
CA ASN A 165 16.84 8.10 -2.80
C ASN A 165 16.84 6.89 -3.75
N GLU A 166 15.67 6.40 -4.16
CA GLU A 166 15.54 5.28 -5.08
C GLU A 166 16.18 5.62 -6.44
N ARG A 167 16.98 4.70 -6.97
CA ARG A 167 17.72 4.86 -8.21
C ARG A 167 17.84 3.55 -8.95
N ILE A 168 17.79 3.66 -10.26
CA ILE A 168 18.11 2.59 -11.21
C ILE A 168 18.68 3.23 -12.46
N SER A 169 19.64 2.61 -13.10
CA SER A 169 20.15 3.10 -14.38
C SER A 169 19.17 2.81 -15.52
N VAL A 170 19.24 3.62 -16.58
CA VAL A 170 18.46 3.38 -17.79
C VAL A 170 18.80 2.03 -18.42
N ALA A 171 20.07 1.63 -18.37
CA ALA A 171 20.52 0.34 -18.88
C ALA A 171 19.88 -0.81 -18.09
N THR A 172 19.99 -0.79 -16.77
CA THR A 172 19.36 -1.82 -15.90
C THR A 172 17.84 -1.85 -16.09
N MET A 173 17.17 -0.70 -16.23
CA MET A 173 15.74 -0.65 -16.51
C MET A 173 15.40 -1.30 -17.85
N ALA A 174 16.21 -1.05 -18.90
CA ALA A 174 16.01 -1.69 -20.21
C ALA A 174 16.19 -3.20 -20.12
N ASP A 175 17.17 -3.69 -19.38
CA ASP A 175 17.40 -5.12 -19.17
C ASP A 175 16.24 -5.78 -18.43
N VAL A 176 15.69 -5.12 -17.39
CA VAL A 176 14.50 -5.58 -16.66
C VAL A 176 13.29 -5.67 -17.59
N LEU A 177 13.02 -4.63 -18.39
CA LEU A 177 11.91 -4.63 -19.35
C LEU A 177 12.08 -5.73 -20.41
N LEU A 178 13.29 -5.94 -20.90
CA LEU A 178 13.59 -6.97 -21.88
C LEU A 178 13.45 -8.38 -21.28
N ALA A 179 13.89 -8.57 -20.05
CA ALA A 179 13.71 -9.85 -19.33
C ALA A 179 12.22 -10.14 -19.12
N ALA A 180 11.43 -9.15 -18.71
CA ALA A 180 9.98 -9.27 -18.55
C ALA A 180 9.29 -9.60 -19.89
N TYR A 181 9.67 -8.93 -20.97
CA TYR A 181 9.15 -9.19 -22.31
C TYR A 181 9.45 -10.61 -22.81
N ARG A 182 10.61 -11.16 -22.46
CA ARG A 182 11.02 -12.52 -22.85
C ARG A 182 10.48 -13.61 -21.91
N SER A 183 9.84 -13.23 -20.82
CA SER A 183 9.31 -14.17 -19.83
C SER A 183 7.98 -14.78 -20.31
N GLN A 184 7.61 -15.90 -19.70
CA GLN A 184 6.28 -16.48 -19.87
C GLN A 184 5.15 -15.60 -19.37
N TYR A 185 5.45 -14.60 -18.55
CA TYR A 185 4.51 -13.62 -17.97
C TYR A 185 4.40 -12.33 -18.79
N MET A 186 4.95 -12.31 -20.03
CA MET A 186 4.93 -11.11 -20.87
C MET A 186 3.52 -10.55 -21.08
N PRO A 187 2.46 -11.35 -21.33
CA PRO A 187 1.13 -10.81 -21.52
C PRO A 187 0.59 -10.07 -20.30
N GLU A 188 0.78 -10.64 -19.09
CA GLU A 188 0.36 -10.03 -17.83
C GLU A 188 1.18 -8.77 -17.53
N PHE A 189 2.49 -8.82 -17.78
CA PHE A 189 3.37 -7.67 -17.64
C PHE A 189 2.93 -6.52 -18.55
N ALA A 190 2.78 -6.78 -19.85
CA ALA A 190 2.36 -5.78 -20.82
C ALA A 190 0.97 -5.21 -20.51
N ALA A 191 0.03 -6.06 -20.03
CA ALA A 191 -1.30 -5.63 -19.63
C ALA A 191 -1.29 -4.76 -18.36
N SER A 192 -0.23 -4.82 -17.55
CA SER A 192 -0.09 -4.02 -16.33
C SER A 192 0.43 -2.60 -16.60
N LEU A 193 1.14 -2.37 -17.69
CA LEU A 193 1.66 -1.06 -18.12
C LEU A 193 0.57 -0.23 -18.82
#